data_f960e98db7f8ba41989b34b8e60839bf
#
_entry.id   f960e98db7f8ba41989b34b8e60839bf
#
_cell.length_a   1.000
_cell.length_b   1.000
_cell.length_c   1.000
_cell.angle_alpha   90.00
_cell.angle_beta   90.00
_cell.angle_gamma   90.00
#
_symmetry.space_group_name_H-M   'P 1'
#
loop_
_entity.id
_entity.type
_entity.pdbx_description
1 polymer ?
#
loop_
_entity_poly.entity_id
_entity_poly.type
_entity_poly.pdbx_seq_one_letter_code
_entity_poly.pdbx_strand_id
1 'polypeptide(L)'
;MKVILGTAHGSNVSGKCSPDKRLMEYQWSREMCLMIKDRLDALGIDCVIDIIEPFEKSVNYRARLVNKIVRETHDDCIYISIHVDAAKMDGKWYNASGWTVYVYDKCSEKSKALALSLFDVAEEKDLLGNRRIPATGYHMANFCVLRETICPAILTENLFQDNKKDVEYLLSDEGKKNICDLHVKGILKYIESL
;
A
#
# COMPACT_ATOMS: atom_id res chain seq x y z
N MET A 1 -7.88 11.61 13.47
CA MET A 1 -7.98 10.46 12.51
C MET A 1 -6.89 9.46 12.84
N LYS A 2 -7.19 8.18 12.80
CA LYS A 2 -6.22 7.09 12.95
C LYS A 2 -5.91 6.45 11.58
N VAL A 3 -4.63 6.34 11.24
CA VAL A 3 -4.16 5.64 10.05
C VAL A 3 -3.78 4.20 10.42
N ILE A 4 -4.30 3.23 9.68
CA ILE A 4 -3.96 1.82 9.85
C ILE A 4 -3.21 1.37 8.59
N LEU A 5 -1.95 1.00 8.74
CA LEU A 5 -1.12 0.49 7.64
C LEU A 5 -1.15 -1.02 7.61
N GLY A 6 -1.46 -1.57 6.46
CA GLY A 6 -1.47 -3.01 6.22
C GLY A 6 -0.19 -3.47 5.53
N THR A 7 0.46 -4.47 6.10
CA THR A 7 1.65 -5.09 5.49
C THR A 7 1.27 -6.16 4.47
N ALA A 8 2.06 -6.27 3.39
CA ALA A 8 1.90 -7.34 2.42
C ALA A 8 2.44 -8.67 2.94
N HIS A 9 1.71 -9.72 2.66
CA HIS A 9 2.14 -11.14 2.76
C HIS A 9 2.98 -11.52 4.01
N GLY A 10 3.49 -12.73 4.03
CA GLY A 10 4.42 -13.23 5.02
C GLY A 10 5.60 -13.96 4.37
N SER A 11 6.64 -14.24 5.14
CA SER A 11 7.87 -14.93 4.70
C SER A 11 7.62 -16.33 4.13
N ASN A 12 6.49 -16.93 4.50
CA ASN A 12 6.07 -18.27 4.06
C ASN A 12 5.19 -18.25 2.80
N VAL A 13 4.99 -17.10 2.15
CA VAL A 13 4.25 -16.99 0.88
C VAL A 13 5.23 -17.03 -0.29
N SER A 14 5.17 -18.11 -1.05
CA SER A 14 6.04 -18.32 -2.21
C SER A 14 5.75 -17.32 -3.33
N GLY A 15 6.80 -16.93 -4.07
CA GLY A 15 6.69 -16.08 -5.27
C GLY A 15 6.48 -14.58 -5.00
N LYS A 16 6.46 -14.17 -3.73
CA LYS A 16 6.33 -12.77 -3.35
C LYS A 16 7.72 -12.11 -3.16
N CYS A 17 8.50 -12.15 -4.23
CA CYS A 17 9.87 -11.63 -4.28
C CYS A 17 10.32 -11.36 -5.72
N SER A 18 11.39 -10.56 -5.88
CA SER A 18 12.07 -10.42 -7.17
C SER A 18 12.66 -11.76 -7.65
N PRO A 19 12.87 -11.96 -8.97
CA PRO A 19 13.47 -13.17 -9.51
C PRO A 19 14.82 -13.54 -8.90
N ASP A 20 15.64 -12.55 -8.54
CA ASP A 20 16.93 -12.71 -7.87
C ASP A 20 16.82 -12.70 -6.33
N LYS A 21 15.63 -12.58 -5.78
CA LYS A 21 15.31 -12.59 -4.34
C LYS A 21 15.94 -11.45 -3.53
N ARG A 22 16.47 -10.40 -4.16
CA ARG A 22 16.98 -9.23 -3.44
C ARG A 22 15.86 -8.44 -2.78
N LEU A 23 14.68 -8.34 -3.43
CA LEU A 23 13.47 -7.75 -2.88
C LEU A 23 12.53 -8.85 -2.44
N MET A 24 12.24 -8.91 -1.15
CA MET A 24 11.21 -9.75 -0.56
C MET A 24 10.04 -8.84 -0.19
N GLU A 25 8.88 -9.00 -0.85
CA GLU A 25 7.73 -8.10 -0.68
C GLU A 25 7.33 -7.94 0.79
N TYR A 26 7.31 -9.03 1.56
CA TYR A 26 6.93 -8.99 2.98
C TYR A 26 7.87 -8.16 3.85
N GLN A 27 9.19 -8.17 3.55
CA GLN A 27 10.19 -7.37 4.28
C GLN A 27 10.07 -5.90 3.91
N TRP A 28 10.07 -5.64 2.60
CA TRP A 28 9.98 -4.28 2.06
C TRP A 28 8.71 -3.57 2.53
N SER A 29 7.57 -4.24 2.49
CA SER A 29 6.29 -3.67 2.93
C SER A 29 6.32 -3.30 4.42
N ARG A 30 6.90 -4.15 5.29
CA ARG A 30 7.04 -3.87 6.72
C ARG A 30 7.96 -2.69 6.97
N GLU A 31 9.10 -2.64 6.28
CA GLU A 31 10.03 -1.51 6.35
C GLU A 31 9.33 -0.22 5.94
N MET A 32 8.59 -0.25 4.84
CA MET A 32 7.84 0.90 4.34
C MET A 32 6.75 1.34 5.33
N CYS A 33 5.98 0.41 5.90
CA CYS A 33 4.99 0.73 6.93
C CYS A 33 5.63 1.39 8.16
N LEU A 34 6.79 0.93 8.60
CA LEU A 34 7.52 1.55 9.73
C LEU A 34 7.97 2.98 9.38
N MET A 35 8.56 3.19 8.19
CA MET A 35 8.99 4.52 7.74
C MET A 35 7.82 5.51 7.65
N ILE A 36 6.67 5.06 7.11
CA ILE A 36 5.47 5.90 7.00
C ILE A 36 4.93 6.21 8.40
N LYS A 37 4.83 5.20 9.27
CA LYS A 37 4.37 5.37 10.65
C LYS A 37 5.21 6.40 11.40
N ASP A 38 6.54 6.27 11.37
CA ASP A 38 7.47 7.19 12.06
C ASP A 38 7.26 8.63 11.58
N ARG A 39 7.01 8.82 10.27
CA ARG A 39 6.75 10.14 9.70
C ARG A 39 5.39 10.70 10.11
N LEU A 40 4.34 9.89 10.16
CA LEU A 40 2.99 10.29 10.59
C LEU A 40 2.97 10.61 12.08
N ASP A 41 3.62 9.79 12.91
CA ASP A 41 3.75 10.03 14.36
C ASP A 41 4.47 11.35 14.64
N ALA A 42 5.55 11.66 13.90
CA ALA A 42 6.26 12.93 14.00
C ALA A 42 5.40 14.16 13.62
N LEU A 43 4.35 13.94 12.82
CA LEU A 43 3.36 14.95 12.43
C LEU A 43 2.13 14.99 13.37
N GLY A 44 2.14 14.18 14.43
CA GLY A 44 1.04 14.10 15.40
C GLY A 44 -0.18 13.32 14.89
N ILE A 45 -0.03 12.50 13.83
CA ILE A 45 -1.08 11.65 13.28
C ILE A 45 -0.93 10.25 13.86
N ASP A 46 -1.96 9.80 14.59
CA ASP A 46 -1.98 8.45 15.19
C ASP A 46 -1.96 7.37 14.10
N CYS A 47 -0.89 6.55 14.09
CA CYS A 47 -0.66 5.54 13.10
C CYS A 47 -0.31 4.18 13.72
N VAL A 48 -0.96 3.12 13.26
CA VAL A 48 -0.70 1.74 13.70
C VAL A 48 -0.49 0.83 12.49
N ILE A 49 0.27 -0.26 12.69
CA ILE A 49 0.52 -1.29 11.68
C ILE A 49 -0.31 -2.53 12.05
N ASP A 50 -1.00 -3.14 11.06
CA ASP A 50 -1.88 -4.29 11.30
C ASP A 50 -1.11 -5.54 11.77
N ILE A 51 -0.07 -5.93 11.03
CA ILE A 51 0.73 -7.13 11.31
C ILE A 51 2.20 -6.83 11.07
N ILE A 52 3.01 -6.91 12.12
CA ILE A 52 4.46 -6.73 12.02
C ILE A 52 5.22 -8.07 11.98
N GLU A 53 4.60 -9.14 12.48
CA GLU A 53 5.20 -10.47 12.47
C GLU A 53 5.48 -10.94 11.02
N PRO A 54 6.58 -11.66 10.79
CA PRO A 54 7.01 -12.03 9.44
C PRO A 54 6.14 -13.12 8.79
N PHE A 55 5.34 -13.85 9.55
CA PHE A 55 4.53 -14.96 9.03
C PHE A 55 3.17 -14.48 8.50
N GLU A 56 2.73 -15.11 7.39
CA GLU A 56 1.43 -14.81 6.80
C GLU A 56 0.29 -15.10 7.78
N LYS A 57 -0.63 -14.15 7.85
CA LYS A 57 -1.96 -14.32 8.45
C LYS A 57 -3.00 -14.30 7.33
N SER A 58 -4.04 -15.10 7.46
CA SER A 58 -5.10 -15.11 6.44
C SER A 58 -5.68 -13.69 6.23
N VAL A 59 -6.09 -13.40 5.00
CA VAL A 59 -6.69 -12.10 4.65
C VAL A 59 -7.93 -11.78 5.49
N ASN A 60 -8.70 -12.81 5.87
CA ASN A 60 -9.83 -12.65 6.79
C ASN A 60 -9.40 -12.29 8.22
N TYR A 61 -8.25 -12.80 8.68
CA TYR A 61 -7.69 -12.43 9.97
C TYR A 61 -7.27 -10.95 9.95
N ARG A 62 -6.59 -10.50 8.87
CA ARG A 62 -6.19 -9.10 8.69
C ARG A 62 -7.39 -8.16 8.76
N ALA A 63 -8.43 -8.43 7.95
CA ALA A 63 -9.65 -7.62 7.96
C ALA A 63 -10.32 -7.58 9.34
N ARG A 64 -10.40 -8.72 10.06
CA ARG A 64 -10.94 -8.74 11.43
C ARG A 64 -10.11 -7.92 12.41
N LEU A 65 -8.77 -7.97 12.30
CA LEU A 65 -7.87 -7.19 13.15
C LEU A 65 -8.05 -5.69 12.91
N VAL A 66 -8.06 -5.27 11.64
CA VAL A 66 -8.33 -3.87 11.26
C VAL A 66 -9.70 -3.42 11.80
N ASN A 67 -10.74 -4.23 11.59
CA ASN A 67 -12.08 -3.92 12.08
C ASN A 67 -12.18 -3.87 13.61
N LYS A 68 -11.37 -4.65 14.33
CA LYS A 68 -11.24 -4.56 15.78
C LYS A 68 -10.65 -3.20 16.18
N ILE A 69 -9.53 -2.79 15.55
CA ILE A 69 -8.91 -1.48 15.81
C ILE A 69 -9.91 -0.35 15.55
N VAL A 70 -10.65 -0.40 14.43
CA VAL A 70 -11.66 0.61 14.08
C VAL A 70 -12.76 0.71 15.14
N ARG A 71 -13.24 -0.43 15.67
CA ARG A 71 -14.31 -0.43 16.71
C ARG A 71 -13.82 0.04 18.08
N GLU A 72 -12.54 -0.15 18.38
CA GLU A 72 -11.93 0.22 19.66
C GLU A 72 -11.43 1.67 19.70
N THR A 73 -11.38 2.34 18.56
CA THR A 73 -11.02 3.77 18.49
C THR A 73 -12.27 4.66 18.42
N HIS A 74 -12.17 5.87 18.97
CA HIS A 74 -13.23 6.89 18.88
C HIS A 74 -13.03 7.83 17.69
N ASP A 75 -11.92 7.70 16.97
CA ASP A 75 -11.57 8.52 15.82
C ASP A 75 -12.01 7.89 14.49
N ASP A 76 -12.19 8.73 13.47
CA ASP A 76 -12.27 8.25 12.09
C ASP A 76 -10.99 7.48 11.73
N CYS A 77 -11.14 6.36 11.02
CA CYS A 77 -10.03 5.52 10.60
C CYS A 77 -9.94 5.44 9.08
N ILE A 78 -8.71 5.24 8.58
CA ILE A 78 -8.44 4.80 7.20
C ILE A 78 -7.50 3.59 7.23
N TYR A 79 -7.62 2.72 6.22
CA TYR A 79 -6.75 1.56 6.04
C TYR A 79 -6.03 1.62 4.69
N ILE A 80 -4.72 1.44 4.70
CA ILE A 80 -3.89 1.42 3.49
C ILE A 80 -3.02 0.16 3.51
N SER A 81 -3.30 -0.79 2.62
CA SER A 81 -2.49 -2.00 2.44
C SER A 81 -1.37 -1.74 1.44
N ILE A 82 -0.11 -1.96 1.85
CA ILE A 82 1.08 -1.57 1.09
C ILE A 82 1.74 -2.79 0.47
N HIS A 83 1.69 -2.89 -0.86
CA HIS A 83 2.16 -4.02 -1.65
C HIS A 83 3.19 -3.63 -2.72
N VAL A 84 3.81 -4.62 -3.35
CA VAL A 84 4.63 -4.50 -4.56
C VAL A 84 4.08 -5.47 -5.60
N ASP A 85 3.76 -4.97 -6.80
CA ASP A 85 3.12 -5.75 -7.86
C ASP A 85 4.06 -6.75 -8.56
N ALA A 86 3.47 -7.65 -9.30
CA ALA A 86 4.18 -8.57 -10.19
C ALA A 86 3.42 -8.70 -11.51
N ALA A 87 4.12 -8.54 -12.64
CA ALA A 87 3.54 -8.82 -13.95
C ALA A 87 3.19 -10.30 -14.11
N LYS A 88 4.05 -11.18 -13.55
CA LYS A 88 3.83 -12.64 -13.46
C LYS A 88 4.56 -13.22 -12.24
N MET A 89 4.19 -14.46 -11.90
CA MET A 89 4.78 -15.18 -10.77
C MET A 89 5.58 -16.40 -11.24
N ASP A 90 6.38 -16.24 -12.32
CA ASP A 90 7.15 -17.31 -12.94
C ASP A 90 8.67 -17.19 -12.72
N GLY A 91 9.09 -16.24 -11.88
CA GLY A 91 10.50 -16.02 -11.52
C GLY A 91 11.34 -15.37 -12.64
N LYS A 92 10.72 -14.72 -13.63
CA LYS A 92 11.40 -14.02 -14.72
C LYS A 92 11.25 -12.51 -14.58
N TRP A 93 12.17 -11.80 -15.28
CA TRP A 93 12.11 -10.34 -15.37
C TRP A 93 11.16 -9.88 -16.48
N TYR A 94 10.41 -8.80 -16.20
CA TYR A 94 9.46 -8.17 -17.10
C TYR A 94 9.68 -6.66 -17.19
N ASN A 95 8.93 -6.00 -18.10
CA ASN A 95 9.05 -4.54 -18.33
C ASN A 95 7.87 -3.75 -17.77
N ALA A 96 6.87 -4.42 -17.17
CA ALA A 96 5.81 -3.72 -16.49
C ALA A 96 6.41 -2.89 -15.33
N SER A 97 5.98 -1.64 -15.20
CA SER A 97 6.51 -0.68 -14.22
C SER A 97 5.43 0.30 -13.83
N GLY A 98 5.50 0.83 -12.63
CA GLY A 98 4.68 1.94 -12.19
C GLY A 98 3.82 1.64 -10.97
N TRP A 99 3.52 2.71 -10.27
CA TRP A 99 2.66 2.73 -9.08
C TRP A 99 1.18 2.71 -9.46
N THR A 100 0.34 2.11 -8.63
CA THR A 100 -1.11 2.20 -8.74
C THR A 100 -1.82 1.96 -7.41
N VAL A 101 -3.12 2.28 -7.38
CA VAL A 101 -3.98 2.10 -6.23
C VAL A 101 -5.27 1.37 -6.60
N TYR A 102 -5.71 0.53 -5.69
CA TYR A 102 -6.93 -0.25 -5.80
C TYR A 102 -7.94 0.12 -4.73
N VAL A 103 -9.20 0.17 -5.12
CA VAL A 103 -10.36 0.25 -4.24
C VAL A 103 -11.26 -0.96 -4.46
N TYR A 104 -12.11 -1.29 -3.47
CA TYR A 104 -13.17 -2.28 -3.68
C TYR A 104 -14.23 -1.72 -4.66
N ASP A 105 -14.80 -2.56 -5.52
CA ASP A 105 -15.77 -2.14 -6.54
C ASP A 105 -17.05 -1.50 -5.97
N LYS A 106 -17.40 -1.81 -4.72
CA LYS A 106 -18.53 -1.20 -3.97
C LYS A 106 -18.04 -0.36 -2.78
N CYS A 107 -16.87 0.27 -2.91
CA CYS A 107 -16.30 1.10 -1.86
C CYS A 107 -17.06 2.41 -1.63
N SER A 108 -16.81 3.04 -0.49
CA SER A 108 -17.33 4.38 -0.17
C SER A 108 -16.66 5.48 -1.01
N GLU A 109 -17.31 6.64 -1.11
CA GLU A 109 -16.70 7.83 -1.72
C GLU A 109 -15.45 8.28 -0.95
N LYS A 110 -15.39 8.06 0.37
CA LYS A 110 -14.19 8.29 1.18
C LYS A 110 -13.00 7.43 0.74
N SER A 111 -13.22 6.15 0.38
CA SER A 111 -12.15 5.29 -0.18
C SER A 111 -11.65 5.79 -1.53
N LYS A 112 -12.55 6.27 -2.39
CA LYS A 112 -12.18 6.86 -3.69
C LYS A 112 -11.38 8.15 -3.51
N ALA A 113 -11.81 9.03 -2.61
CA ALA A 113 -11.10 10.26 -2.28
C ALA A 113 -9.69 9.98 -1.73
N LEU A 114 -9.56 8.99 -0.83
CA LEU A 114 -8.26 8.55 -0.31
C LEU A 114 -7.36 8.03 -1.45
N ALA A 115 -7.90 7.20 -2.35
CA ALA A 115 -7.15 6.68 -3.49
C ALA A 115 -6.65 7.80 -4.41
N LEU A 116 -7.51 8.78 -4.72
CA LEU A 116 -7.16 9.92 -5.56
C LEU A 116 -6.11 10.82 -4.92
N SER A 117 -6.20 11.05 -3.61
CA SER A 117 -5.19 11.85 -2.90
C SER A 117 -3.78 11.24 -2.97
N LEU A 118 -3.66 9.90 -2.96
CA LEU A 118 -2.37 9.23 -3.17
C LEU A 118 -1.98 9.21 -4.66
N PHE A 119 -2.94 8.99 -5.56
CA PHE A 119 -2.70 8.98 -7.00
C PHE A 119 -2.12 10.30 -7.49
N ASP A 120 -2.68 11.43 -7.08
CA ASP A 120 -2.18 12.76 -7.46
C ASP A 120 -0.70 12.94 -7.08
N VAL A 121 -0.31 12.47 -5.89
CA VAL A 121 1.10 12.53 -5.46
C VAL A 121 1.99 11.57 -6.26
N ALA A 122 1.47 10.39 -6.64
CA ALA A 122 2.19 9.45 -7.48
C ALA A 122 2.45 10.04 -8.89
N GLU A 123 1.47 10.75 -9.45
CA GLU A 123 1.58 11.45 -10.72
C GLU A 123 2.58 12.61 -10.63
N GLU A 124 2.48 13.46 -9.60
CA GLU A 124 3.43 14.55 -9.34
C GLU A 124 4.89 14.06 -9.23
N LYS A 125 5.09 12.84 -8.75
CA LYS A 125 6.42 12.21 -8.59
C LYS A 125 6.88 11.40 -9.81
N ASP A 126 6.12 11.37 -10.89
CA ASP A 126 6.40 10.57 -12.11
C ASP A 126 6.58 9.07 -11.81
N LEU A 127 5.76 8.53 -10.89
CA LEU A 127 5.85 7.12 -10.46
C LEU A 127 4.87 6.19 -11.20
N LEU A 128 4.08 6.69 -12.14
CA LEU A 128 3.06 5.89 -12.85
C LEU A 128 3.64 4.90 -13.85
N GLY A 129 4.88 5.11 -14.30
CA GLY A 129 5.61 4.22 -15.19
C GLY A 129 4.91 3.98 -16.53
N ASN A 130 4.84 2.71 -16.96
CA ASN A 130 4.16 2.31 -18.19
C ASN A 130 2.82 1.62 -17.94
N ARG A 131 2.27 1.74 -16.73
CA ARG A 131 1.01 1.14 -16.34
C ARG A 131 -0.17 1.87 -17.00
N ARG A 132 -1.14 1.10 -17.49
CA ARG A 132 -2.40 1.68 -17.95
C ARG A 132 -3.25 2.04 -16.74
N ILE A 133 -3.37 3.34 -16.48
CA ILE A 133 -4.22 3.86 -15.40
C ILE A 133 -5.63 4.13 -15.94
N PRO A 134 -6.70 3.71 -15.25
CA PRO A 134 -8.07 4.10 -15.58
C PRO A 134 -8.26 5.62 -15.48
N ALA A 135 -9.20 6.18 -16.25
CA ALA A 135 -9.53 7.60 -16.18
C ALA A 135 -10.00 8.06 -14.78
N THR A 136 -10.37 7.13 -13.92
CA THR A 136 -10.72 7.37 -12.51
C THR A 136 -9.53 7.59 -11.59
N GLY A 137 -8.28 7.37 -12.06
CA GLY A 137 -7.07 7.43 -11.23
C GLY A 137 -6.83 6.20 -10.34
N TYR A 138 -7.75 5.26 -10.25
CA TYR A 138 -7.64 4.03 -9.45
C TYR A 138 -8.23 2.82 -10.16
N HIS A 139 -7.79 1.63 -9.79
CA HIS A 139 -8.38 0.37 -10.22
C HIS A 139 -9.43 -0.12 -9.22
N MET A 140 -10.38 -0.92 -9.70
CA MET A 140 -11.37 -1.61 -8.87
C MET A 140 -11.03 -3.10 -8.80
N ALA A 141 -11.02 -3.66 -7.58
CA ALA A 141 -10.76 -5.08 -7.38
C ALA A 141 -11.50 -5.61 -6.14
N ASN A 142 -11.94 -6.87 -6.25
CA ASN A 142 -12.61 -7.55 -5.13
C ASN A 142 -11.58 -8.19 -4.18
N PHE A 143 -10.66 -7.38 -3.66
CA PHE A 143 -9.72 -7.86 -2.66
C PHE A 143 -10.41 -7.99 -1.29
N CYS A 144 -10.18 -9.13 -0.63
CA CYS A 144 -10.81 -9.44 0.64
C CYS A 144 -10.54 -8.38 1.71
N VAL A 145 -9.30 -7.90 1.83
CA VAL A 145 -8.93 -6.87 2.81
C VAL A 145 -9.65 -5.54 2.58
N LEU A 146 -9.98 -5.20 1.33
CA LEU A 146 -10.73 -3.98 0.99
C LEU A 146 -12.24 -4.17 1.18
N ARG A 147 -12.77 -5.34 0.80
CA ARG A 147 -14.19 -5.66 0.90
C ARG A 147 -14.67 -5.81 2.34
N GLU A 148 -13.86 -6.47 3.18
CA GLU A 148 -14.25 -6.82 4.55
C GLU A 148 -13.89 -5.76 5.59
N THR A 149 -13.14 -4.72 5.20
CA THR A 149 -12.75 -3.61 6.09
C THR A 149 -13.87 -2.57 6.17
N ILE A 150 -14.24 -2.17 7.39
CA ILE A 150 -15.40 -1.28 7.64
C ILE A 150 -15.08 0.22 7.58
N CYS A 151 -13.81 0.61 7.57
CA CYS A 151 -13.40 2.00 7.31
C CYS A 151 -13.01 2.20 5.84
N PRO A 152 -12.84 3.44 5.37
CA PRO A 152 -12.27 3.70 4.05
C PRO A 152 -10.95 2.94 3.87
N ALA A 153 -10.84 2.15 2.80
CA ALA A 153 -9.75 1.23 2.58
C ALA A 153 -9.24 1.27 1.14
N ILE A 154 -7.92 1.26 0.98
CA ILE A 154 -7.23 1.16 -0.30
C ILE A 154 -6.06 0.18 -0.21
N LEU A 155 -5.60 -0.30 -1.38
CA LEU A 155 -4.37 -1.07 -1.52
C LEU A 155 -3.48 -0.39 -2.56
N THR A 156 -2.23 -0.15 -2.21
CA THR A 156 -1.23 0.43 -3.12
C THR A 156 -0.28 -0.65 -3.62
N GLU A 157 -0.02 -0.64 -4.92
CA GLU A 157 0.98 -1.46 -5.58
C GLU A 157 2.17 -0.56 -5.96
N ASN A 158 3.24 -0.70 -5.25
CA ASN A 158 4.41 0.17 -5.32
C ASN A 158 5.43 -0.42 -6.30
N LEU A 159 5.24 -0.15 -7.60
CA LEU A 159 6.07 -0.65 -8.68
C LEU A 159 6.05 -2.19 -8.79
N PHE A 160 6.99 -2.79 -9.50
CA PHE A 160 6.98 -4.21 -9.81
C PHE A 160 8.20 -4.95 -9.27
N GLN A 161 7.98 -6.03 -8.50
CA GLN A 161 9.04 -6.89 -7.96
C GLN A 161 9.77 -7.72 -9.04
N ASP A 162 9.20 -7.84 -10.24
CA ASP A 162 9.76 -8.53 -11.40
C ASP A 162 10.24 -7.58 -12.51
N ASN A 163 10.45 -6.29 -12.20
CA ASN A 163 11.13 -5.33 -13.05
C ASN A 163 12.47 -4.92 -12.39
N LYS A 164 13.59 -5.09 -13.10
CA LYS A 164 14.92 -4.81 -12.55
C LYS A 164 15.10 -3.37 -12.08
N LYS A 165 14.63 -2.40 -12.88
CA LYS A 165 14.76 -0.98 -12.54
C LYS A 165 13.90 -0.61 -11.34
N ASP A 166 12.68 -1.15 -11.29
CA ASP A 166 11.77 -0.95 -10.16
C ASP A 166 12.35 -1.53 -8.87
N VAL A 167 12.93 -2.75 -8.93
CA VAL A 167 13.58 -3.38 -7.79
C VAL A 167 14.78 -2.58 -7.30
N GLU A 168 15.65 -2.12 -8.22
CA GLU A 168 16.79 -1.28 -7.87
C GLU A 168 16.36 0.03 -7.21
N TYR A 169 15.31 0.65 -7.73
CA TYR A 169 14.71 1.85 -7.14
C TYR A 169 14.11 1.59 -5.77
N LEU A 170 13.25 0.56 -5.63
CA LEU A 170 12.59 0.22 -4.36
C LEU A 170 13.58 -0.14 -3.24
N LEU A 171 14.75 -0.65 -3.58
CA LEU A 171 15.80 -1.00 -2.62
C LEU A 171 16.73 0.18 -2.30
N SER A 172 16.73 1.24 -3.11
CA SER A 172 17.54 2.44 -2.87
C SER A 172 16.95 3.31 -1.76
N ASP A 173 17.82 4.08 -1.08
CA ASP A 173 17.38 5.06 -0.06
C ASP A 173 16.47 6.13 -0.69
N GLU A 174 16.77 6.56 -1.91
CA GLU A 174 15.95 7.53 -2.65
C GLU A 174 14.57 6.97 -2.95
N GLY A 175 14.49 5.75 -3.47
CA GLY A 175 13.22 5.09 -3.80
C GLY A 175 12.36 4.88 -2.56
N LYS A 176 12.94 4.35 -1.48
CA LYS A 176 12.25 4.19 -0.19
C LYS A 176 11.72 5.52 0.33
N LYS A 177 12.56 6.58 0.31
CA LYS A 177 12.15 7.91 0.71
C LYS A 177 11.00 8.43 -0.14
N ASN A 178 11.07 8.28 -1.46
CA ASN A 178 10.06 8.77 -2.40
C ASN A 178 8.72 8.05 -2.24
N ILE A 179 8.72 6.73 -2.03
CA ILE A 179 7.49 5.96 -1.77
C ILE A 179 6.91 6.31 -0.39
N CYS A 180 7.75 6.48 0.63
CA CYS A 180 7.30 6.96 1.94
C CYS A 180 6.67 8.36 1.83
N ASP A 181 7.33 9.30 1.15
CA ASP A 181 6.83 10.66 0.93
C ASP A 181 5.50 10.67 0.16
N LEU A 182 5.33 9.78 -0.82
CA LEU A 182 4.07 9.62 -1.55
C LEU A 182 2.93 9.30 -0.59
N HIS A 183 3.10 8.28 0.25
CA HIS A 183 2.06 7.87 1.19
C HIS A 183 1.75 8.94 2.23
N VAL A 184 2.80 9.52 2.84
CA VAL A 184 2.61 10.57 3.85
C VAL A 184 1.89 11.78 3.26
N LYS A 185 2.35 12.30 2.11
CA LYS A 185 1.72 13.46 1.45
C LYS A 185 0.30 13.16 1.00
N GLY A 186 0.05 11.98 0.42
CA GLY A 186 -1.30 11.57 0.01
C GLY A 186 -2.27 11.44 1.18
N ILE A 187 -1.80 10.91 2.33
CA ILE A 187 -2.59 10.84 3.56
C ILE A 187 -2.91 12.25 4.08
N LEU A 188 -1.91 13.15 4.13
CA LEU A 188 -2.12 14.54 4.55
C LEU A 188 -3.13 15.24 3.65
N LYS A 189 -2.97 15.14 2.32
CA LYS A 189 -3.90 15.70 1.33
C LYS A 189 -5.33 15.18 1.53
N TYR A 190 -5.49 13.89 1.83
CA TYR A 190 -6.80 13.32 2.16
C TYR A 190 -7.39 13.93 3.45
N ILE A 191 -6.59 14.01 4.53
CA ILE A 191 -7.03 14.57 5.82
C ILE A 191 -7.46 16.03 5.65
N GLU A 192 -6.73 16.82 4.87
CA GLU A 192 -7.04 18.22 4.58
C GLU A 192 -8.31 18.41 3.74
N SER A 193 -8.76 17.36 3.04
CA SER A 193 -9.95 17.39 2.20
C SER A 193 -11.27 17.06 2.94
N LEU A 194 -11.18 16.66 4.22
CA LEU A 194 -12.33 16.29 5.05
C LEU A 194 -12.98 17.49 5.73
#